data_3bd0ae96d8a80f38277c53f3df7b9333
#
_entry.id   3bd0ae96d8a80f38277c53f3df7b9333
#
_cell.length_a   1.000
_cell.length_b   1.000
_cell.length_c   1.000
_cell.angle_alpha   90.00
_cell.angle_beta   90.00
_cell.angle_gamma   90.00
#
_symmetry.space_group_name_H-M   'P 1'
#
loop_
_entity.id
_entity.type
_entity.pdbx_description
1 polymer ?
#
loop_
_entity_poly.entity_id
_entity_poly.type
_entity_poly.pdbx_seq_one_letter_code
_entity_poly.pdbx_strand_id
1 'polypeptide(L)'
;MAKSKRLTAGIIRNDREMADGRTIRYYDTADQSRVAVDQRPVEEQPAIGELRLDPLVNEWIAMAAHRQGRIFLPPKELCPLCPTTGELLTEIPESDFEVVVFDNRSPSLRPPVGDWALPDQVGPDTDIGTAGGKCEVICFTADHGKSFKDLTPARVRILLEAWIDRTEELSLEPYIAHIAPFENRGEEVGVTLSHPHGQIYAYSYLPPRVEKMLAAAVTYKNSTGKILFDEVIAREIREGERIVAQNDRWIAFVPYASRYPFEIHVAPLSPVADLTGLTQEDRDAFPELALEVLTRLDGVFGIEMAYIAAWHQAPVRIGRDVLRLHWQITSVRRAPGKLKYLAGSESAMGAFIMDMRPEQSADRKSVV
;
A
#
# COMPACT_ATOMS: atom_id res chain seq x y z
N MET A 1 -10.75 24.75 7.97
CA MET A 1 -10.23 25.05 9.34
C MET A 1 -9.16 24.03 9.69
N ALA A 2 -8.07 24.48 10.32
CA ALA A 2 -7.02 23.59 10.81
C ALA A 2 -7.59 22.63 11.87
N LYS A 3 -7.41 21.31 11.67
CA LYS A 3 -7.77 20.29 12.65
C LYS A 3 -6.49 19.63 13.15
N SER A 4 -6.38 19.38 14.44
CA SER A 4 -5.29 18.62 15.05
C SER A 4 -5.86 17.43 15.81
N LYS A 5 -5.23 16.25 15.64
CA LYS A 5 -5.60 14.98 16.31
C LYS A 5 -4.34 14.38 16.93
N ARG A 6 -4.37 14.04 18.21
CA ARG A 6 -3.30 13.24 18.84
C ARG A 6 -3.56 11.76 18.57
N LEU A 7 -2.54 11.08 18.11
CA LEU A 7 -2.49 9.65 17.88
C LEU A 7 -1.69 8.95 18.99
N THR A 8 -1.50 7.66 18.86
CA THR A 8 -0.63 6.89 19.77
C THR A 8 0.84 7.29 19.63
N ALA A 9 1.70 6.88 20.56
CA ALA A 9 3.13 7.20 20.59
C ALA A 9 3.48 8.72 20.53
N GLY A 10 2.54 9.58 20.94
CA GLY A 10 2.75 11.04 20.95
C GLY A 10 2.72 11.71 19.58
N ILE A 11 2.36 10.97 18.53
CA ILE A 11 2.26 11.51 17.16
C ILE A 11 1.06 12.45 17.06
N ILE A 12 1.25 13.58 16.39
CA ILE A 12 0.23 14.59 16.16
C ILE A 12 -0.03 14.68 14.67
N ARG A 13 -1.30 14.54 14.29
CA ARG A 13 -1.78 14.79 12.93
C ARG A 13 -2.31 16.21 12.84
N ASN A 14 -1.84 16.97 11.85
CA ASN A 14 -2.31 18.32 11.53
C ASN A 14 -2.88 18.35 10.11
N ASP A 15 -4.18 18.67 9.99
CA ASP A 15 -4.87 18.75 8.69
C ASP A 15 -4.85 20.18 8.18
N ARG A 16 -4.62 20.34 6.87
CA ARG A 16 -4.72 21.60 6.14
C ARG A 16 -5.49 21.40 4.84
N GLU A 17 -6.05 22.46 4.34
CA GLU A 17 -6.69 22.50 3.03
C GLU A 17 -5.69 23.06 2.00
N MET A 18 -5.58 22.41 0.86
CA MET A 18 -4.76 22.84 -0.27
C MET A 18 -5.53 23.84 -1.12
N ALA A 19 -4.85 24.57 -2.00
CA ALA A 19 -5.45 25.59 -2.85
C ALA A 19 -6.63 25.08 -3.71
N ASP A 20 -6.57 23.82 -4.11
CA ASP A 20 -7.58 23.13 -4.93
C ASP A 20 -8.67 22.39 -4.10
N GLY A 21 -8.74 22.63 -2.79
CA GLY A 21 -9.72 22.04 -1.89
C GLY A 21 -9.40 20.63 -1.40
N ARG A 22 -8.30 20.00 -1.87
CA ARG A 22 -7.84 18.72 -1.35
C ARG A 22 -7.31 18.86 0.08
N THR A 23 -7.34 17.79 0.85
CA THR A 23 -6.78 17.77 2.21
C THR A 23 -5.37 17.23 2.21
N ILE A 24 -4.47 17.92 2.93
CA ILE A 24 -3.13 17.46 3.30
C ILE A 24 -3.03 17.27 4.82
N ARG A 25 -2.42 16.18 5.27
CA ARG A 25 -2.31 15.73 6.66
C ARG A 25 -0.86 15.50 7.00
N TYR A 26 -0.32 16.25 7.94
CA TYR A 26 1.05 16.10 8.45
C TYR A 26 1.01 15.27 9.72
N TYR A 27 1.90 14.28 9.82
CA TYR A 27 2.07 13.41 10.98
C TYR A 27 3.46 13.65 11.56
N ASP A 28 3.52 14.21 12.77
CA ASP A 28 4.75 14.67 13.41
C ASP A 28 4.87 14.15 14.85
N THR A 29 6.11 13.95 15.33
CA THR A 29 6.40 13.56 16.72
C THR A 29 6.37 14.74 17.70
N ALA A 30 6.42 15.97 17.19
CA ALA A 30 6.31 17.20 17.95
C ALA A 30 5.12 18.04 17.50
N ASP A 31 4.61 18.88 18.39
CA ASP A 31 3.56 19.85 18.07
C ASP A 31 4.16 20.96 17.20
N GLN A 32 4.24 20.72 15.90
CA GLN A 32 4.72 21.68 14.93
C GLN A 32 3.58 22.52 14.38
N SER A 33 3.78 23.83 14.33
CA SER A 33 2.84 24.72 13.66
C SER A 33 2.95 24.55 12.15
N ARG A 34 1.98 23.90 11.53
CA ARG A 34 1.86 23.73 10.09
C ARG A 34 1.02 24.88 9.52
N VAL A 35 1.67 25.93 9.06
CA VAL A 35 1.02 27.21 8.67
C VAL A 35 1.22 27.58 7.20
N ALA A 36 2.07 26.88 6.48
CA ALA A 36 2.31 27.15 5.07
C ALA A 36 1.02 27.00 4.25
N VAL A 37 0.78 27.99 3.40
CA VAL A 37 -0.39 28.03 2.51
C VAL A 37 0.03 27.55 1.13
N ASP A 38 -0.76 26.68 0.54
CA ASP A 38 -0.59 26.27 -0.84
C ASP A 38 -0.86 27.46 -1.78
N GLN A 39 0.18 27.92 -2.46
CA GLN A 39 0.15 29.06 -3.38
C GLN A 39 0.13 28.64 -4.85
N ARG A 40 0.01 27.36 -5.13
CA ARG A 40 -0.05 26.88 -6.52
C ARG A 40 -1.30 27.43 -7.22
N PRO A 41 -1.23 27.71 -8.52
CA PRO A 41 -2.41 28.04 -9.29
C PRO A 41 -3.40 26.85 -9.23
N VAL A 42 -4.68 27.19 -9.01
CA VAL A 42 -5.75 26.17 -9.03
C VAL A 42 -5.97 25.73 -10.47
N GLU A 43 -5.75 24.46 -10.73
CA GLU A 43 -6.09 23.85 -12.01
C GLU A 43 -7.45 23.17 -11.92
N GLU A 44 -8.14 23.10 -13.04
CA GLU A 44 -9.40 22.37 -13.14
C GLU A 44 -9.18 20.89 -12.77
N GLN A 45 -10.02 20.36 -11.89
CA GLN A 45 -9.93 18.97 -11.49
C GLN A 45 -10.28 18.05 -12.66
N PRO A 46 -9.47 17.00 -12.93
CA PRO A 46 -9.75 16.09 -14.03
C PRO A 46 -11.12 15.40 -13.85
N ALA A 47 -11.71 14.98 -14.95
CA ALA A 47 -12.97 14.25 -14.94
C ALA A 47 -12.90 13.00 -14.05
N ILE A 48 -14.03 12.66 -13.44
CA ILE A 48 -14.17 11.44 -12.62
C ILE A 48 -14.03 10.21 -13.54
N GLY A 49 -13.30 9.20 -13.08
CA GLY A 49 -13.20 7.92 -13.77
C GLY A 49 -14.51 7.13 -13.73
N GLU A 50 -14.61 6.12 -14.56
CA GLU A 50 -15.73 5.19 -14.65
C GLU A 50 -15.34 3.81 -14.11
N LEU A 51 -16.30 3.06 -13.55
CA LEU A 51 -16.15 1.62 -13.32
C LEU A 51 -16.94 0.87 -14.39
N ARG A 52 -16.27 -0.05 -15.09
CA ARG A 52 -16.88 -0.94 -16.06
C ARG A 52 -16.69 -2.39 -15.64
N LEU A 53 -17.72 -3.19 -15.75
CA LEU A 53 -17.62 -4.62 -15.49
C LEU A 53 -17.08 -5.34 -16.72
N ASP A 54 -16.05 -6.17 -16.55
CA ASP A 54 -15.74 -7.23 -17.51
C ASP A 54 -16.63 -8.44 -17.21
N PRO A 55 -17.65 -8.71 -18.05
CA PRO A 55 -18.61 -9.78 -17.76
C PRO A 55 -18.03 -11.19 -17.95
N LEU A 56 -16.89 -11.32 -18.63
CA LEU A 56 -16.26 -12.63 -18.89
C LEU A 56 -15.59 -13.19 -17.64
N VAL A 57 -15.06 -12.30 -16.78
CA VAL A 57 -14.37 -12.68 -15.54
C VAL A 57 -15.04 -12.13 -14.29
N ASN A 58 -16.12 -11.35 -14.48
CA ASN A 58 -16.86 -10.68 -13.40
C ASN A 58 -15.94 -9.77 -12.56
N GLU A 59 -15.08 -8.98 -13.22
CA GLU A 59 -14.13 -8.09 -12.56
C GLU A 59 -14.42 -6.62 -12.94
N TRP A 60 -14.36 -5.73 -11.95
CA TRP A 60 -14.52 -4.29 -12.14
C TRP A 60 -13.23 -3.63 -12.61
N ILE A 61 -13.30 -2.86 -13.68
CA ILE A 61 -12.18 -2.13 -14.28
C ILE A 61 -12.40 -0.63 -14.11
N ALA A 62 -11.47 0.07 -13.46
CA ALA A 62 -11.49 1.51 -13.33
C ALA A 62 -10.88 2.18 -14.57
N MET A 63 -11.69 2.94 -15.31
CA MET A 63 -11.28 3.74 -16.48
C MET A 63 -10.88 5.15 -16.02
N ALA A 64 -9.60 5.48 -16.09
CA ALA A 64 -9.03 6.75 -15.64
C ALA A 64 -8.21 7.42 -16.77
N ALA A 65 -8.88 7.76 -17.88
CA ALA A 65 -8.23 8.29 -19.10
C ALA A 65 -7.41 9.56 -18.86
N HIS A 66 -7.82 10.42 -17.92
CA HIS A 66 -7.10 11.64 -17.54
C HIS A 66 -5.67 11.39 -17.01
N ARG A 67 -5.32 10.14 -16.68
CA ARG A 67 -3.99 9.77 -16.17
C ARG A 67 -2.93 9.58 -17.25
N GLN A 68 -3.28 9.64 -18.52
CA GLN A 68 -2.32 9.47 -19.63
C GLN A 68 -1.23 10.57 -19.66
N GLY A 69 -1.54 11.79 -19.23
CA GLY A 69 -0.62 12.94 -19.21
C GLY A 69 0.20 13.08 -17.91
N ARG A 70 0.34 12.03 -17.08
CA ARG A 70 1.09 12.14 -15.82
C ARG A 70 2.58 12.36 -16.05
N ILE A 71 3.20 13.17 -15.16
CA ILE A 71 4.64 13.39 -15.10
C ILE A 71 5.36 12.05 -14.92
N PHE A 72 6.45 11.85 -15.63
CA PHE A 72 7.27 10.64 -15.57
C PHE A 72 8.72 11.00 -15.25
N LEU A 73 9.21 10.55 -14.10
CA LEU A 73 10.58 10.68 -13.61
C LEU A 73 11.21 12.07 -13.83
N PRO A 74 10.59 13.13 -13.28
CA PRO A 74 11.18 14.46 -13.37
C PRO A 74 12.52 14.49 -12.62
N PRO A 75 13.46 15.37 -12.99
CA PRO A 75 14.66 15.59 -12.19
C PRO A 75 14.28 16.06 -10.79
N LYS A 76 15.15 15.82 -9.81
CA LYS A 76 14.92 16.13 -8.39
C LYS A 76 14.43 17.55 -8.16
N GLU A 77 14.99 18.50 -8.91
CA GLU A 77 14.69 19.94 -8.82
C GLU A 77 13.25 20.28 -9.26
N LEU A 78 12.59 19.38 -9.98
CA LEU A 78 11.21 19.53 -10.46
C LEU A 78 10.25 18.52 -9.82
N CYS A 79 10.69 17.85 -8.77
CA CYS A 79 9.89 16.81 -8.10
C CYS A 79 8.67 17.42 -7.39
N PRO A 80 7.44 17.02 -7.74
CA PRO A 80 6.24 17.58 -7.13
C PRO A 80 6.00 17.10 -5.69
N LEU A 81 6.72 16.07 -5.21
CA LEU A 81 6.60 15.51 -3.87
C LEU A 81 7.67 16.02 -2.89
N CYS A 82 8.65 16.79 -3.36
CA CYS A 82 9.57 17.49 -2.47
C CYS A 82 8.86 18.61 -1.71
N PRO A 83 9.35 19.02 -0.52
CA PRO A 83 8.89 20.23 0.13
C PRO A 83 8.96 21.46 -0.76
N THR A 84 8.01 22.39 -0.64
CA THR A 84 8.08 23.69 -1.31
C THR A 84 9.29 24.48 -0.83
N THR A 85 10.13 24.96 -1.76
CA THR A 85 11.32 25.75 -1.46
C THR A 85 11.45 26.91 -2.44
N GLY A 86 11.59 28.13 -1.94
CA GLY A 86 11.76 29.31 -2.78
C GLY A 86 10.61 29.48 -3.76
N GLU A 87 10.93 29.51 -5.06
CA GLU A 87 9.94 29.65 -6.14
C GLU A 87 9.33 28.32 -6.63
N LEU A 88 9.87 27.17 -6.20
CA LEU A 88 9.35 25.86 -6.54
C LEU A 88 8.14 25.51 -5.66
N LEU A 89 6.95 25.74 -6.20
CA LEU A 89 5.69 25.34 -5.55
C LEU A 89 5.37 23.88 -5.87
N THR A 90 5.22 23.06 -4.83
CA THR A 90 4.96 21.61 -4.94
C THR A 90 3.63 21.21 -4.31
N GLU A 91 3.31 19.89 -4.32
CA GLU A 91 2.14 19.34 -3.62
C GLU A 91 2.22 19.53 -2.09
N ILE A 92 3.41 19.80 -1.53
CA ILE A 92 3.65 19.90 -0.09
C ILE A 92 4.11 21.32 0.23
N PRO A 93 3.20 22.21 0.73
CA PRO A 93 3.49 23.62 0.99
C PRO A 93 4.57 23.86 2.05
N GLU A 94 4.65 23.00 3.07
CA GLU A 94 5.64 23.14 4.14
C GLU A 94 7.06 22.85 3.62
N SER A 95 8.05 23.53 4.19
CA SER A 95 9.46 23.39 3.82
C SER A 95 10.12 22.12 4.39
N ASP A 96 9.46 21.44 5.32
CA ASP A 96 9.90 20.18 5.93
C ASP A 96 8.71 19.42 6.51
N PHE A 97 8.83 18.09 6.62
CA PHE A 97 7.81 17.22 7.23
C PHE A 97 8.42 15.89 7.67
N GLU A 98 7.77 15.21 8.60
CA GLU A 98 8.15 13.83 8.95
C GLU A 98 7.45 12.82 8.06
N VAL A 99 6.12 12.76 8.09
CA VAL A 99 5.28 11.98 7.16
C VAL A 99 4.10 12.86 6.76
N VAL A 100 3.72 12.81 5.49
CA VAL A 100 2.58 13.58 4.99
C VAL A 100 1.68 12.71 4.12
N VAL A 101 0.36 12.87 4.28
CA VAL A 101 -0.66 12.20 3.45
C VAL A 101 -1.55 13.27 2.83
N PHE A 102 -1.79 13.17 1.54
CA PHE A 102 -2.71 14.08 0.85
C PHE A 102 -3.52 13.38 -0.24
N ASP A 103 -4.67 13.95 -0.52
CA ASP A 103 -5.56 13.45 -1.56
C ASP A 103 -4.86 13.53 -2.93
N ASN A 104 -4.86 12.43 -3.70
CA ASN A 104 -4.16 12.36 -4.99
C ASN A 104 -4.75 13.37 -5.99
N ARG A 105 -3.90 14.15 -6.69
CA ARG A 105 -4.31 15.13 -7.69
C ARG A 105 -4.99 14.47 -8.91
N SER A 106 -4.49 13.31 -9.33
CA SER A 106 -5.00 12.55 -10.49
C SER A 106 -5.50 11.17 -10.04
N PRO A 107 -6.56 11.10 -9.22
CA PRO A 107 -6.99 9.84 -8.61
C PRO A 107 -7.71 8.95 -9.63
N SER A 108 -7.51 7.63 -9.52
CA SER A 108 -8.29 6.64 -10.29
C SER A 108 -9.70 6.47 -9.73
N LEU A 109 -9.87 6.71 -8.42
CA LEU A 109 -11.11 6.55 -7.69
C LEU A 109 -11.39 7.85 -6.91
N ARG A 110 -12.66 8.28 -6.89
CA ARG A 110 -13.09 9.48 -6.16
C ARG A 110 -14.32 9.19 -5.31
N PRO A 111 -14.57 9.97 -4.25
CA PRO A 111 -15.85 9.91 -3.55
C PRO A 111 -17.02 10.02 -4.54
N PRO A 112 -18.00 9.11 -4.47
CA PRO A 112 -19.16 9.17 -5.36
C PRO A 112 -20.03 10.40 -5.05
N VAL A 113 -20.81 10.83 -6.03
CA VAL A 113 -21.74 11.95 -5.88
C VAL A 113 -23.17 11.38 -5.83
N GLY A 114 -23.94 11.78 -4.82
CA GLY A 114 -25.31 11.31 -4.61
C GLY A 114 -25.38 9.90 -4.01
N ASP A 115 -26.55 9.27 -4.17
CA ASP A 115 -26.79 7.89 -3.75
C ASP A 115 -26.08 6.93 -4.70
N TRP A 116 -24.98 6.37 -4.24
CA TRP A 116 -24.15 5.47 -5.02
C TRP A 116 -24.15 4.06 -4.42
N ALA A 117 -24.37 3.06 -5.26
CA ALA A 117 -24.20 1.66 -4.91
C ALA A 117 -23.75 0.87 -6.14
N LEU A 118 -23.02 -0.23 -5.92
CA LEU A 118 -22.81 -1.21 -6.97
C LEU A 118 -24.15 -1.86 -7.32
N PRO A 119 -24.47 -2.06 -8.61
CA PRO A 119 -25.71 -2.71 -8.99
C PRO A 119 -25.75 -4.17 -8.52
N ASP A 120 -26.93 -4.61 -8.04
CA ASP A 120 -27.16 -5.99 -7.61
C ASP A 120 -27.13 -6.98 -8.77
N GLN A 121 -27.49 -6.51 -9.97
CA GLN A 121 -27.47 -7.31 -11.20
C GLN A 121 -26.58 -6.64 -12.24
N VAL A 122 -25.70 -7.42 -12.82
CA VAL A 122 -24.73 -6.97 -13.81
C VAL A 122 -24.91 -7.73 -15.12
N GLY A 123 -24.74 -7.03 -16.23
CA GLY A 123 -24.80 -7.58 -17.58
C GLY A 123 -23.68 -7.04 -18.45
N PRO A 124 -23.62 -7.43 -19.74
CA PRO A 124 -22.54 -7.03 -20.64
C PRO A 124 -22.34 -5.51 -20.77
N ASP A 125 -23.40 -4.75 -20.60
CA ASP A 125 -23.39 -3.28 -20.74
C ASP A 125 -23.48 -2.56 -19.38
N THR A 126 -23.13 -3.24 -18.27
CA THR A 126 -23.20 -2.62 -16.95
C THR A 126 -22.11 -1.59 -16.78
N ASP A 127 -22.51 -0.34 -16.65
CA ASP A 127 -21.72 0.83 -16.37
C ASP A 127 -22.33 1.55 -15.17
N ILE A 128 -21.53 1.80 -14.15
CA ILE A 128 -21.98 2.55 -12.97
C ILE A 128 -21.55 4.02 -12.98
N GLY A 129 -20.99 4.48 -14.10
CA GLY A 129 -20.68 5.89 -14.37
C GLY A 129 -19.54 6.48 -13.52
N THR A 130 -19.41 6.09 -12.28
CA THR A 130 -18.46 6.69 -11.34
C THR A 130 -17.55 5.65 -10.69
N ALA A 131 -16.24 5.80 -10.84
CA ALA A 131 -15.25 5.00 -10.12
C ALA A 131 -15.19 5.43 -8.63
N GLY A 132 -16.15 4.93 -7.83
CA GLY A 132 -16.26 5.21 -6.41
C GLY A 132 -15.04 4.76 -5.63
N GLY A 133 -14.63 5.59 -4.64
CA GLY A 133 -13.49 5.28 -3.78
C GLY A 133 -12.68 6.51 -3.40
N LYS A 134 -11.44 6.30 -2.97
CA LYS A 134 -10.49 7.38 -2.65
C LYS A 134 -9.06 6.93 -2.95
N CYS A 135 -8.25 7.87 -3.42
CA CYS A 135 -6.81 7.68 -3.63
C CYS A 135 -6.05 8.76 -2.88
N GLU A 136 -5.12 8.37 -2.02
CA GLU A 136 -4.23 9.26 -1.29
C GLU A 136 -2.77 8.93 -1.63
N VAL A 137 -1.89 9.94 -1.54
CA VAL A 137 -0.43 9.79 -1.62
C VAL A 137 0.12 9.96 -0.22
N ILE A 138 1.09 9.14 0.15
CA ILE A 138 1.80 9.24 1.43
C ILE A 138 3.29 9.35 1.16
N CYS A 139 3.93 10.48 1.57
CA CYS A 139 5.36 10.66 1.48
C CYS A 139 6.00 10.33 2.84
N PHE A 140 7.07 9.52 2.80
CA PHE A 140 7.68 8.90 3.98
C PHE A 140 8.71 9.81 4.66
N THR A 141 9.21 10.79 3.95
CA THR A 141 10.25 11.73 4.37
C THR A 141 10.31 12.92 3.43
N ALA A 142 10.80 14.05 3.91
CA ALA A 142 11.10 15.23 3.09
C ALA A 142 12.36 15.04 2.22
N ASP A 143 13.20 14.04 2.52
CA ASP A 143 14.45 13.79 1.80
C ASP A 143 14.22 12.94 0.55
N HIS A 144 14.39 13.55 -0.62
CA HIS A 144 14.24 12.91 -1.91
C HIS A 144 15.23 11.76 -2.16
N GLY A 145 16.42 11.84 -1.56
CA GLY A 145 17.51 10.90 -1.82
C GLY A 145 17.44 9.60 -1.02
N LYS A 146 16.41 9.41 -0.20
CA LYS A 146 16.22 8.21 0.62
C LYS A 146 15.28 7.22 -0.01
N SER A 147 15.25 6.01 0.54
CA SER A 147 14.21 5.01 0.31
C SER A 147 13.63 4.56 1.65
N PHE A 148 12.62 3.69 1.65
CA PHE A 148 12.01 3.20 2.89
C PHE A 148 13.05 2.60 3.85
N LYS A 149 13.98 1.78 3.36
CA LYS A 149 15.02 1.14 4.19
C LYS A 149 15.97 2.11 4.88
N ASP A 150 16.07 3.36 4.38
CA ASP A 150 16.95 4.39 4.92
C ASP A 150 16.26 5.23 6.01
N LEU A 151 14.99 4.92 6.30
CA LEU A 151 14.26 5.56 7.39
C LEU A 151 14.76 5.06 8.75
N THR A 152 14.58 5.89 9.78
CA THR A 152 14.78 5.43 11.15
C THR A 152 13.57 4.60 11.63
N PRO A 153 13.75 3.71 12.63
CA PRO A 153 12.62 3.01 13.25
C PRO A 153 11.53 3.96 13.75
N ALA A 154 11.89 5.11 14.30
CA ALA A 154 10.95 6.14 14.72
C ALA A 154 10.12 6.69 13.53
N ARG A 155 10.75 6.90 12.37
CA ARG A 155 10.06 7.35 11.17
C ARG A 155 9.10 6.28 10.61
N VAL A 156 9.52 5.01 10.59
CA VAL A 156 8.65 3.88 10.19
C VAL A 156 7.47 3.76 11.16
N ARG A 157 7.67 4.06 12.45
CA ARG A 157 6.58 4.09 13.43
C ARG A 157 5.54 5.18 13.11
N ILE A 158 5.96 6.39 12.73
CA ILE A 158 5.03 7.45 12.29
C ILE A 158 4.27 7.02 11.03
N LEU A 159 4.97 6.42 10.08
CA LEU A 159 4.38 5.91 8.84
C LEU A 159 3.32 4.85 9.12
N LEU A 160 3.59 3.91 10.03
CA LEU A 160 2.62 2.89 10.44
C LEU A 160 1.38 3.52 11.08
N GLU A 161 1.55 4.51 11.97
CA GLU A 161 0.41 5.22 12.58
C GLU A 161 -0.39 6.02 11.54
N ALA A 162 0.27 6.57 10.51
CA ALA A 162 -0.44 7.23 9.42
C ALA A 162 -1.30 6.22 8.61
N TRP A 163 -0.78 5.02 8.30
CA TRP A 163 -1.56 3.97 7.66
C TRP A 163 -2.74 3.49 8.52
N ILE A 164 -2.54 3.34 9.84
CA ILE A 164 -3.61 2.96 10.78
C ILE A 164 -4.70 4.04 10.82
N ASP A 165 -4.31 5.30 11.03
CA ASP A 165 -5.24 6.43 11.10
C ASP A 165 -6.04 6.60 9.80
N ARG A 166 -5.37 6.43 8.64
CA ARG A 166 -6.08 6.48 7.35
C ARG A 166 -7.00 5.29 7.15
N THR A 167 -6.59 4.09 7.56
CA THR A 167 -7.45 2.90 7.50
C THR A 167 -8.69 3.08 8.38
N GLU A 168 -8.53 3.59 9.60
CA GLU A 168 -9.63 3.88 10.51
C GLU A 168 -10.62 4.88 9.89
N GLU A 169 -10.12 6.05 9.44
CA GLU A 169 -10.98 7.12 8.91
C GLU A 169 -11.69 6.71 7.60
N LEU A 170 -10.97 6.09 6.66
CA LEU A 170 -11.53 5.64 5.39
C LEU A 170 -12.54 4.50 5.56
N SER A 171 -12.40 3.66 6.61
CA SER A 171 -13.36 2.58 6.90
C SER A 171 -14.73 3.08 7.35
N LEU A 172 -14.83 4.33 7.81
CA LEU A 172 -16.09 4.95 8.20
C LEU A 172 -16.94 5.36 7.00
N GLU A 173 -16.32 5.52 5.82
CA GLU A 173 -17.03 5.89 4.60
C GLU A 173 -17.95 4.74 4.14
N PRO A 174 -19.28 4.99 3.96
CA PRO A 174 -20.23 3.92 3.69
C PRO A 174 -20.00 3.21 2.35
N TYR A 175 -19.40 3.90 1.37
CA TYR A 175 -19.10 3.36 0.04
C TYR A 175 -17.76 2.61 -0.04
N ILE A 176 -16.92 2.61 1.00
CA ILE A 176 -15.64 1.90 0.97
C ILE A 176 -15.83 0.44 1.39
N ALA A 177 -15.42 -0.48 0.51
CA ALA A 177 -15.42 -1.91 0.75
C ALA A 177 -14.04 -2.45 1.17
N HIS A 178 -12.95 -1.87 0.65
CA HIS A 178 -11.59 -2.34 0.93
C HIS A 178 -10.57 -1.19 0.88
N ILE A 179 -9.55 -1.25 1.75
CA ILE A 179 -8.48 -0.25 1.83
C ILE A 179 -7.14 -0.97 1.64
N ALA A 180 -6.30 -0.46 0.76
CA ALA A 180 -5.00 -1.03 0.42
C ALA A 180 -3.91 0.04 0.40
N PRO A 181 -3.15 0.22 1.48
CA PRO A 181 -1.90 0.97 1.45
C PRO A 181 -0.82 0.17 0.72
N PHE A 182 -0.07 0.84 -0.16
CA PHE A 182 1.02 0.20 -0.89
C PHE A 182 2.12 1.19 -1.27
N GLU A 183 3.31 0.67 -1.53
CA GLU A 183 4.46 1.34 -2.09
C GLU A 183 4.91 0.62 -3.37
N ASN A 184 5.32 1.39 -4.36
CA ASN A 184 6.09 0.90 -5.50
C ASN A 184 7.47 1.56 -5.44
N ARG A 185 8.55 0.77 -5.53
CA ARG A 185 9.93 1.27 -5.61
C ARG A 185 10.61 0.73 -6.86
N GLY A 186 11.19 1.63 -7.66
CA GLY A 186 11.94 1.31 -8.87
C GLY A 186 11.12 1.43 -10.15
N GLU A 187 11.81 1.79 -11.23
CA GLU A 187 11.19 1.99 -12.55
C GLU A 187 10.60 0.69 -13.12
N GLU A 188 11.20 -0.45 -12.78
CA GLU A 188 10.81 -1.79 -13.25
C GLU A 188 9.40 -2.20 -12.80
N VAL A 189 8.85 -1.53 -11.79
CA VAL A 189 7.48 -1.74 -11.30
C VAL A 189 6.57 -0.54 -11.56
N GLY A 190 6.97 0.35 -12.47
CA GLY A 190 6.14 1.46 -12.97
C GLY A 190 6.11 2.69 -12.06
N VAL A 191 7.16 2.92 -11.26
CA VAL A 191 7.32 4.16 -10.50
C VAL A 191 7.49 5.33 -11.46
N THR A 192 6.72 6.40 -11.23
CA THR A 192 6.78 7.63 -12.04
C THR A 192 7.40 8.82 -11.31
N LEU A 193 7.63 8.72 -10.01
CA LEU A 193 8.26 9.73 -9.16
C LEU A 193 9.23 9.03 -8.21
N SER A 194 10.50 9.40 -8.21
CA SER A 194 11.55 8.76 -7.41
C SER A 194 11.56 9.15 -5.93
N HIS A 195 10.89 10.26 -5.55
CA HIS A 195 10.74 10.64 -4.13
C HIS A 195 10.07 9.50 -3.33
N PRO A 196 10.56 9.14 -2.12
CA PRO A 196 10.01 8.04 -1.34
C PRO A 196 8.54 8.26 -0.97
N HIS A 197 7.65 7.52 -1.61
CA HIS A 197 6.23 7.64 -1.38
C HIS A 197 5.49 6.32 -1.61
N GLY A 198 4.34 6.23 -1.00
CA GLY A 198 3.35 5.20 -1.26
C GLY A 198 2.00 5.81 -1.60
N GLN A 199 1.01 4.96 -1.71
CA GLN A 199 -0.36 5.34 -1.98
C GLN A 199 -1.30 4.56 -1.05
N ILE A 200 -2.48 5.12 -0.81
CA ILE A 200 -3.56 4.45 -0.10
C ILE A 200 -4.77 4.48 -1.02
N TYR A 201 -5.16 3.31 -1.50
CA TYR A 201 -6.37 3.17 -2.31
C TYR A 201 -7.49 2.61 -1.44
N ALA A 202 -8.61 3.29 -1.44
CA ALA A 202 -9.85 2.83 -0.84
C ALA A 202 -10.87 2.56 -1.95
N TYR A 203 -11.21 1.28 -2.12
CA TYR A 203 -12.08 0.79 -3.18
C TYR A 203 -13.52 0.69 -2.69
N SER A 204 -14.47 0.98 -3.56
CA SER A 204 -15.89 0.73 -3.32
C SER A 204 -16.33 -0.70 -3.63
N TYR A 205 -15.44 -1.50 -4.16
CA TYR A 205 -15.62 -2.93 -4.49
C TYR A 205 -14.47 -3.76 -3.93
N LEU A 206 -14.59 -5.06 -3.94
CA LEU A 206 -13.49 -5.95 -3.58
C LEU A 206 -12.57 -6.14 -4.79
N PRO A 207 -11.26 -5.82 -4.68
CA PRO A 207 -10.32 -6.19 -5.73
C PRO A 207 -10.29 -7.71 -5.94
N PRO A 208 -10.12 -8.21 -7.18
CA PRO A 208 -10.22 -9.63 -7.51
C PRO A 208 -9.35 -10.56 -6.66
N ARG A 209 -8.15 -10.08 -6.26
CA ARG A 209 -7.28 -10.83 -5.36
C ARG A 209 -7.87 -10.99 -3.96
N VAL A 210 -8.51 -9.96 -3.44
CA VAL A 210 -9.14 -9.97 -2.12
C VAL A 210 -10.34 -10.93 -2.12
N GLU A 211 -11.15 -10.93 -3.18
CA GLU A 211 -12.25 -11.88 -3.37
C GLU A 211 -11.75 -13.33 -3.35
N LYS A 212 -10.69 -13.64 -4.11
CA LYS A 212 -10.08 -14.98 -4.14
C LYS A 212 -9.53 -15.40 -2.78
N MET A 213 -8.89 -14.48 -2.05
CA MET A 213 -8.39 -14.74 -0.70
C MET A 213 -9.54 -15.00 0.29
N LEU A 214 -10.60 -14.20 0.22
CA LEU A 214 -11.79 -14.37 1.07
C LEU A 214 -12.49 -15.70 0.79
N ALA A 215 -12.71 -16.05 -0.47
CA ALA A 215 -13.33 -17.32 -0.86
C ALA A 215 -12.51 -18.54 -0.37
N ALA A 216 -11.18 -18.49 -0.51
CA ALA A 216 -10.30 -19.55 -0.01
C ALA A 216 -10.35 -19.67 1.53
N ALA A 217 -10.30 -18.55 2.24
CA ALA A 217 -10.36 -18.52 3.70
C ALA A 217 -11.71 -19.04 4.25
N VAL A 218 -12.82 -18.64 3.64
CA VAL A 218 -14.16 -19.12 4.00
C VAL A 218 -14.30 -20.62 3.75
N THR A 219 -13.86 -21.09 2.57
CA THR A 219 -13.89 -22.53 2.23
C THR A 219 -13.08 -23.36 3.22
N TYR A 220 -11.89 -22.90 3.59
CA TYR A 220 -11.03 -23.60 4.53
C TYR A 220 -11.65 -23.64 5.95
N LYS A 221 -12.16 -22.50 6.43
CA LYS A 221 -12.85 -22.45 7.74
C LYS A 221 -14.05 -23.37 7.78
N ASN A 222 -14.87 -23.38 6.73
CA ASN A 222 -16.06 -24.24 6.66
C ASN A 222 -15.71 -25.74 6.67
N SER A 223 -14.59 -26.12 6.05
CA SER A 223 -14.17 -27.53 5.99
C SER A 223 -13.36 -28.00 7.19
N THR A 224 -12.66 -27.11 7.89
CA THR A 224 -11.72 -27.49 8.96
C THR A 224 -12.04 -26.89 10.33
N GLY A 225 -12.87 -25.85 10.39
CA GLY A 225 -13.10 -25.04 11.59
C GLY A 225 -11.95 -24.09 11.94
N LYS A 226 -10.86 -24.07 11.16
CA LYS A 226 -9.64 -23.30 11.44
C LYS A 226 -9.49 -22.11 10.50
N ILE A 227 -8.66 -21.16 10.89
CA ILE A 227 -8.33 -20.00 10.08
C ILE A 227 -7.13 -20.33 9.17
N LEU A 228 -7.31 -20.18 7.86
CA LEU A 228 -6.32 -20.56 6.85
C LEU A 228 -4.96 -19.91 7.08
N PHE A 229 -4.91 -18.61 7.30
CA PHE A 229 -3.64 -17.89 7.43
C PHE A 229 -2.92 -18.22 8.75
N ASP A 230 -3.64 -18.50 9.82
CA ASP A 230 -3.06 -18.94 11.09
C ASP A 230 -2.36 -20.30 10.92
N GLU A 231 -2.96 -21.23 10.15
CA GLU A 231 -2.33 -22.51 9.81
C GLU A 231 -1.12 -22.34 8.88
N VAL A 232 -1.15 -21.34 7.97
CA VAL A 232 0.02 -21.01 7.13
C VAL A 232 1.18 -20.54 8.02
N ILE A 233 0.96 -19.58 8.93
CA ILE A 233 1.99 -19.11 9.86
C ILE A 233 2.52 -20.27 10.74
N ALA A 234 1.64 -21.06 11.30
CA ALA A 234 2.03 -22.21 12.13
C ALA A 234 2.88 -23.23 11.34
N ARG A 235 2.59 -23.42 10.06
CA ARG A 235 3.40 -24.26 9.17
C ARG A 235 4.78 -23.67 8.95
N GLU A 236 4.88 -22.38 8.61
CA GLU A 236 6.17 -21.72 8.35
C GLU A 236 7.07 -21.76 9.59
N ILE A 237 6.50 -21.51 10.79
CA ILE A 237 7.25 -21.61 12.05
C ILE A 237 7.74 -23.06 12.29
N ARG A 238 6.89 -24.06 12.07
CA ARG A 238 7.25 -25.47 12.28
C ARG A 238 8.34 -25.97 11.33
N GLU A 239 8.27 -25.58 10.05
CA GLU A 239 9.22 -26.00 9.03
C GLU A 239 10.53 -25.20 9.10
N GLY A 240 10.46 -23.89 9.37
CA GLY A 240 11.61 -23.00 9.54
C GLY A 240 12.39 -22.66 8.27
N GLU A 241 12.17 -23.39 7.17
CA GLU A 241 12.99 -23.31 5.95
C GLU A 241 12.81 -22.03 5.14
N ARG A 242 11.69 -21.31 5.33
CA ARG A 242 11.33 -20.13 4.55
C ARG A 242 11.26 -18.85 5.36
N ILE A 243 11.71 -18.88 6.62
CA ILE A 243 11.76 -17.69 7.48
C ILE A 243 12.91 -16.79 7.03
N VAL A 244 12.62 -15.50 6.81
CA VAL A 244 13.59 -14.47 6.45
C VAL A 244 14.04 -13.69 7.68
N ALA A 245 13.09 -13.28 8.53
CA ALA A 245 13.32 -12.57 9.77
C ALA A 245 12.14 -12.80 10.72
N GLN A 246 12.38 -12.67 12.02
CA GLN A 246 11.34 -12.83 13.03
C GLN A 246 11.73 -12.09 14.30
N ASN A 247 10.74 -11.54 15.00
CA ASN A 247 10.84 -11.09 16.39
C ASN A 247 9.67 -11.65 17.20
N ASP A 248 9.50 -11.19 18.44
CA ASP A 248 8.46 -11.71 19.34
C ASP A 248 7.02 -11.41 18.88
N ARG A 249 6.83 -10.50 17.94
CA ARG A 249 5.51 -10.01 17.49
C ARG A 249 5.24 -10.23 16.00
N TRP A 250 6.27 -10.38 15.18
CA TRP A 250 6.16 -10.45 13.73
C TRP A 250 7.03 -11.56 13.13
N ILE A 251 6.56 -12.12 12.02
CA ILE A 251 7.30 -13.08 11.20
C ILE A 251 7.35 -12.60 9.75
N ALA A 252 8.52 -12.68 9.12
CA ALA A 252 8.73 -12.47 7.71
C ALA A 252 9.18 -13.78 7.06
N PHE A 253 8.48 -14.23 6.04
CA PHE A 253 8.76 -15.52 5.37
C PHE A 253 8.50 -15.45 3.87
N VAL A 254 9.16 -16.30 3.10
CA VAL A 254 8.84 -16.54 1.69
C VAL A 254 7.67 -17.50 1.64
N PRO A 255 6.54 -17.15 0.99
CA PRO A 255 5.38 -18.04 0.95
C PRO A 255 5.70 -19.33 0.19
N TYR A 256 5.16 -20.45 0.64
CA TYR A 256 5.35 -21.78 0.04
C TYR A 256 5.07 -21.81 -1.47
N ALA A 257 4.12 -21.02 -1.94
CA ALA A 257 3.77 -20.87 -3.34
C ALA A 257 3.99 -19.40 -3.78
N SER A 258 5.25 -18.96 -3.78
CA SER A 258 5.61 -17.61 -4.25
C SER A 258 5.34 -17.45 -5.75
N ARG A 259 4.85 -16.26 -6.12
CA ARG A 259 4.58 -15.88 -7.52
C ARG A 259 5.73 -15.09 -8.14
N TYR A 260 6.54 -14.47 -7.29
CA TYR A 260 7.66 -13.62 -7.70
C TYR A 260 8.99 -14.17 -7.17
N PRO A 261 10.11 -13.92 -7.87
CA PRO A 261 11.43 -14.44 -7.47
C PRO A 261 11.81 -14.09 -6.04
N PHE A 262 11.45 -12.89 -5.61
CA PHE A 262 11.64 -12.43 -4.24
C PHE A 262 10.31 -11.89 -3.72
N GLU A 263 9.50 -12.80 -3.20
CA GLU A 263 8.24 -12.52 -2.52
C GLU A 263 8.44 -12.77 -1.03
N ILE A 264 8.00 -11.83 -0.19
CA ILE A 264 8.05 -11.94 1.27
C ILE A 264 6.69 -11.55 1.82
N HIS A 265 6.17 -12.34 2.74
CA HIS A 265 5.02 -11.97 3.57
C HIS A 265 5.53 -11.62 4.97
N VAL A 266 5.15 -10.45 5.46
CA VAL A 266 5.41 -9.99 6.83
C VAL A 266 4.08 -9.95 7.55
N ALA A 267 3.92 -10.75 8.60
CA ALA A 267 2.66 -10.90 9.32
C ALA A 267 2.85 -10.75 10.82
N PRO A 268 1.89 -10.11 11.52
CA PRO A 268 1.87 -10.16 12.97
C PRO A 268 1.56 -11.57 13.43
N LEU A 269 2.18 -12.00 14.53
CA LEU A 269 1.86 -13.28 15.18
C LEU A 269 0.50 -13.23 15.87
N SER A 270 0.02 -12.04 16.25
CA SER A 270 -1.33 -11.82 16.75
C SER A 270 -2.36 -11.88 15.59
N PRO A 271 -3.52 -12.53 15.80
CA PRO A 271 -4.49 -12.75 14.74
C PRO A 271 -5.36 -11.51 14.48
N VAL A 272 -4.82 -10.47 13.87
CA VAL A 272 -5.52 -9.22 13.53
C VAL A 272 -6.01 -9.22 12.09
N ALA A 273 -7.18 -8.62 11.87
CA ALA A 273 -7.83 -8.57 10.57
C ALA A 273 -7.29 -7.44 9.67
N ASP A 274 -6.92 -6.32 10.27
CA ASP A 274 -6.41 -5.12 9.59
C ASP A 274 -5.45 -4.32 10.48
N LEU A 275 -4.93 -3.23 9.95
CA LEU A 275 -3.98 -2.34 10.62
C LEU A 275 -4.53 -1.76 11.95
N THR A 276 -5.84 -1.52 12.04
CA THR A 276 -6.44 -0.92 13.25
C THR A 276 -6.46 -1.87 14.43
N GLY A 277 -6.37 -3.19 14.19
CA GLY A 277 -6.32 -4.24 15.22
C GLY A 277 -4.94 -4.44 15.84
N LEU A 278 -3.88 -3.82 15.33
CA LEU A 278 -2.53 -3.95 15.90
C LEU A 278 -2.44 -3.37 17.30
N THR A 279 -1.92 -4.15 18.25
CA THR A 279 -1.64 -3.67 19.61
C THR A 279 -0.47 -2.70 19.62
N GLN A 280 -0.23 -2.03 20.75
CA GLN A 280 0.91 -1.14 20.90
C GLN A 280 2.23 -1.89 20.71
N GLU A 281 2.33 -3.09 21.28
CA GLU A 281 3.52 -3.94 21.15
C GLU A 281 3.75 -4.40 19.71
N ASP A 282 2.68 -4.71 18.96
CA ASP A 282 2.81 -5.04 17.53
C ASP A 282 3.35 -3.85 16.74
N ARG A 283 2.84 -2.64 17.03
CA ARG A 283 3.26 -1.41 16.37
C ARG A 283 4.70 -1.01 16.71
N ASP A 284 5.14 -1.27 17.95
CA ASP A 284 6.51 -0.96 18.40
C ASP A 284 7.54 -1.92 17.80
N ALA A 285 7.16 -3.17 17.57
CA ALA A 285 8.04 -4.21 17.05
C ALA A 285 8.15 -4.25 15.50
N PHE A 286 7.21 -3.65 14.77
CA PHE A 286 7.18 -3.65 13.30
C PHE A 286 8.36 -2.91 12.64
N PRO A 287 8.75 -1.69 13.11
CA PRO A 287 9.72 -0.85 12.39
C PRO A 287 11.06 -1.52 12.14
N GLU A 288 11.66 -2.12 13.15
CA GLU A 288 12.97 -2.76 13.04
C GLU A 288 12.92 -3.96 12.09
N LEU A 289 11.89 -4.80 12.19
CA LEU A 289 11.72 -5.95 11.32
C LEU A 289 11.49 -5.51 9.86
N ALA A 290 10.69 -4.48 9.62
CA ALA A 290 10.44 -3.96 8.27
C ALA A 290 11.73 -3.46 7.62
N LEU A 291 12.54 -2.69 8.35
CA LEU A 291 13.83 -2.19 7.88
C LEU A 291 14.82 -3.33 7.62
N GLU A 292 14.88 -4.33 8.50
CA GLU A 292 15.70 -5.53 8.32
C GLU A 292 15.32 -6.27 7.05
N VAL A 293 14.03 -6.53 6.82
CA VAL A 293 13.53 -7.25 5.64
C VAL A 293 13.90 -6.51 4.34
N LEU A 294 13.72 -5.19 4.30
CA LEU A 294 14.06 -4.40 3.12
C LEU A 294 15.58 -4.30 2.88
N THR A 295 16.37 -4.21 3.96
CA THR A 295 17.83 -4.24 3.87
C THR A 295 18.33 -5.57 3.32
N ARG A 296 17.79 -6.69 3.81
CA ARG A 296 18.10 -8.04 3.29
C ARG A 296 17.69 -8.19 1.83
N LEU A 297 16.56 -7.62 1.43
CA LEU A 297 16.11 -7.65 0.04
C LEU A 297 17.10 -6.94 -0.89
N ASP A 298 17.58 -5.74 -0.53
CA ASP A 298 18.59 -5.00 -1.30
C ASP A 298 19.95 -5.72 -1.30
N GLY A 299 20.30 -6.37 -0.20
CA GLY A 299 21.53 -7.15 -0.05
C GLY A 299 21.63 -8.34 -0.98
N VAL A 300 20.51 -8.92 -1.44
CA VAL A 300 20.51 -10.11 -2.33
C VAL A 300 21.39 -9.93 -3.58
N PHE A 301 21.41 -8.74 -4.15
CA PHE A 301 22.25 -8.42 -5.32
C PHE A 301 23.18 -7.22 -5.08
N GLY A 302 23.17 -6.64 -3.87
CA GLY A 302 23.94 -5.45 -3.55
C GLY A 302 23.47 -4.20 -4.31
N ILE A 303 22.18 -4.13 -4.63
CA ILE A 303 21.55 -3.02 -5.36
C ILE A 303 20.20 -2.68 -4.74
N GLU A 304 19.70 -1.50 -5.00
CA GLU A 304 18.31 -1.17 -4.68
C GLU A 304 17.36 -2.06 -5.50
N MET A 305 16.61 -2.90 -4.79
CA MET A 305 15.66 -3.81 -5.41
C MET A 305 14.36 -3.08 -5.75
N ALA A 306 13.95 -3.14 -7.01
CA ALA A 306 12.60 -2.76 -7.38
C ALA A 306 11.59 -3.72 -6.74
N TYR A 307 10.57 -3.16 -6.06
CA TYR A 307 9.51 -3.97 -5.45
C TYR A 307 8.16 -3.25 -5.42
N ILE A 308 7.13 -4.03 -5.26
CA ILE A 308 5.81 -3.59 -4.81
C ILE A 308 5.61 -4.14 -3.40
N ALA A 309 5.29 -3.27 -2.44
CA ALA A 309 4.96 -3.64 -1.07
C ALA A 309 3.54 -3.19 -0.75
N ALA A 310 2.64 -4.13 -0.43
CA ALA A 310 1.22 -3.84 -0.22
C ALA A 310 0.70 -4.49 1.06
N TRP A 311 -0.08 -3.73 1.82
CA TRP A 311 -0.83 -4.27 2.93
C TRP A 311 -2.07 -5.02 2.43
N HIS A 312 -2.15 -6.29 2.76
CA HIS A 312 -3.33 -7.12 2.59
C HIS A 312 -4.06 -7.20 3.92
N GLN A 313 -5.27 -6.71 3.95
CA GLN A 313 -6.11 -6.69 5.15
C GLN A 313 -7.53 -7.13 4.81
N ALA A 314 -8.32 -7.48 5.81
CA ALA A 314 -9.71 -7.85 5.61
C ALA A 314 -10.50 -6.68 5.00
N PRO A 315 -11.52 -6.96 4.18
CA PRO A 315 -12.50 -5.96 3.77
C PRO A 315 -13.14 -5.26 4.98
N VAL A 316 -13.61 -4.03 4.78
CA VAL A 316 -14.09 -3.17 5.87
C VAL A 316 -15.22 -3.82 6.68
N ARG A 317 -16.14 -4.53 6.00
CA ARG A 317 -17.38 -5.03 6.63
C ARG A 317 -17.55 -6.54 6.63
N ILE A 318 -16.78 -7.28 5.83
CA ILE A 318 -16.95 -8.73 5.67
C ILE A 318 -15.62 -9.47 5.82
N GLY A 319 -15.65 -10.77 6.17
CA GLY A 319 -14.48 -11.62 6.20
C GLY A 319 -13.44 -11.31 7.30
N ARG A 320 -13.76 -10.43 8.24
CA ARG A 320 -12.85 -9.99 9.31
C ARG A 320 -12.50 -11.10 10.31
N ASP A 321 -13.33 -12.12 10.35
CA ASP A 321 -13.17 -13.31 11.20
C ASP A 321 -12.38 -14.44 10.51
N VAL A 322 -12.04 -14.29 9.22
CA VAL A 322 -11.34 -15.33 8.44
C VAL A 322 -10.06 -14.82 7.75
N LEU A 323 -9.98 -13.54 7.44
CA LEU A 323 -8.78 -12.94 6.86
C LEU A 323 -7.86 -12.34 7.92
N ARG A 324 -6.57 -12.31 7.62
CA ARG A 324 -5.51 -11.78 8.49
C ARG A 324 -4.69 -10.74 7.77
N LEU A 325 -4.27 -9.72 8.53
CA LEU A 325 -3.34 -8.69 8.09
C LEU A 325 -1.98 -9.29 7.73
N HIS A 326 -1.43 -8.91 6.60
CA HIS A 326 -0.02 -9.11 6.27
C HIS A 326 0.47 -8.07 5.27
N TRP A 327 1.74 -7.77 5.32
CA TRP A 327 2.43 -6.92 4.35
C TRP A 327 3.13 -7.83 3.35
N GLN A 328 2.77 -7.74 2.06
CA GLN A 328 3.37 -8.52 1.00
C GLN A 328 4.34 -7.65 0.20
N ILE A 329 5.57 -8.10 0.08
CA ILE A 329 6.62 -7.48 -0.74
C ILE A 329 6.89 -8.41 -1.91
N THR A 330 6.89 -7.88 -3.14
CA THR A 330 7.15 -8.66 -4.35
C THR A 330 8.15 -7.93 -5.22
N SER A 331 9.21 -8.62 -5.68
CA SER A 331 10.16 -8.07 -6.65
C SER A 331 10.13 -8.86 -7.95
N VAL A 332 10.13 -8.12 -9.05
CA VAL A 332 10.23 -8.68 -10.41
C VAL A 332 11.66 -9.05 -10.80
N ARG A 333 12.66 -8.63 -10.02
CA ARG A 333 14.07 -8.88 -10.32
C ARG A 333 14.42 -10.35 -9.98
N ARG A 334 14.97 -11.09 -10.94
CA ARG A 334 15.33 -12.52 -10.76
C ARG A 334 16.83 -12.78 -10.71
N ALA A 335 17.63 -11.89 -11.28
CA ALA A 335 19.07 -11.87 -11.24
C ALA A 335 19.59 -10.46 -11.56
N PRO A 336 20.90 -10.15 -11.36
CA PRO A 336 21.47 -8.91 -11.83
C PRO A 336 21.13 -8.66 -13.31
N GLY A 337 20.51 -7.51 -13.62
CA GLY A 337 20.09 -7.14 -14.98
C GLY A 337 18.99 -8.01 -15.61
N LYS A 338 18.34 -8.93 -14.86
CA LYS A 338 17.27 -9.79 -15.39
C LYS A 338 15.99 -9.63 -14.61
N LEU A 339 14.89 -9.37 -15.32
CA LEU A 339 13.55 -9.24 -14.75
C LEU A 339 12.69 -10.47 -15.07
N LYS A 340 11.76 -10.79 -14.19
CA LYS A 340 10.63 -11.67 -14.47
C LYS A 340 9.49 -10.81 -15.03
N TYR A 341 9.33 -10.82 -16.32
CA TYR A 341 8.16 -10.25 -16.96
C TYR A 341 6.97 -11.20 -16.79
N LEU A 342 5.79 -10.65 -16.58
CA LEU A 342 4.56 -11.42 -16.67
C LEU A 342 4.27 -11.68 -18.15
N ALA A 343 4.43 -12.94 -18.57
CA ALA A 343 4.25 -13.38 -19.95
C ALA A 343 2.84 -13.96 -20.18
N GLY A 344 2.65 -14.69 -21.27
CA GLY A 344 1.33 -15.18 -21.66
C GLY A 344 0.63 -16.06 -20.63
N SER A 345 1.35 -16.91 -19.90
CA SER A 345 0.76 -17.74 -18.84
C SER A 345 0.26 -16.88 -17.68
N GLU A 346 1.05 -15.95 -17.21
CA GLU A 346 0.69 -15.10 -16.07
C GLU A 346 -0.33 -14.02 -16.47
N SER A 347 -0.05 -13.28 -17.56
CA SER A 347 -0.90 -12.14 -17.95
C SER A 347 -2.22 -12.56 -18.58
N ALA A 348 -2.22 -13.60 -19.43
CA ALA A 348 -3.45 -14.01 -20.11
C ALA A 348 -4.26 -15.05 -19.34
N MET A 349 -3.60 -15.95 -18.59
CA MET A 349 -4.26 -17.06 -17.88
C MET A 349 -4.26 -16.90 -16.35
N GLY A 350 -3.55 -15.93 -15.80
CA GLY A 350 -3.38 -15.79 -14.35
C GLY A 350 -2.60 -16.95 -13.71
N ALA A 351 -1.91 -17.78 -14.52
CA ALA A 351 -1.19 -18.97 -14.09
C ALA A 351 0.31 -18.66 -13.94
N PHE A 352 0.76 -18.47 -12.71
CA PHE A 352 2.15 -18.09 -12.41
C PHE A 352 3.09 -19.30 -12.52
N ILE A 353 4.25 -19.09 -13.14
CA ILE A 353 5.34 -20.03 -13.24
C ILE A 353 6.55 -19.44 -12.53
N MET A 354 7.18 -20.22 -11.64
CA MET A 354 8.37 -19.81 -10.89
C MET A 354 9.58 -20.64 -11.26
N ASP A 355 10.72 -19.96 -11.49
CA ASP A 355 11.99 -20.56 -11.85
C ASP A 355 12.89 -20.87 -10.63
N MET A 356 12.47 -20.46 -9.43
CA MET A 356 13.23 -20.61 -8.19
C MET A 356 12.33 -21.17 -7.08
N ARG A 357 12.87 -22.08 -6.29
CA ARG A 357 12.16 -22.61 -5.13
C ARG A 357 12.10 -21.57 -4.02
N PRO A 358 10.99 -21.49 -3.26
CA PRO A 358 10.84 -20.55 -2.13
C PRO A 358 11.95 -20.68 -1.08
N GLU A 359 12.39 -21.90 -0.77
CA GLU A 359 13.47 -22.18 0.18
C GLU A 359 14.79 -21.54 -0.27
N GLN A 360 15.14 -21.68 -1.55
CA GLN A 360 16.34 -21.04 -2.14
C GLN A 360 16.24 -19.51 -2.13
N SER A 361 15.03 -18.99 -2.29
CA SER A 361 14.79 -17.55 -2.20
C SER A 361 14.93 -17.04 -0.75
N ALA A 362 14.52 -17.83 0.23
CA ALA A 362 14.67 -17.51 1.64
C ALA A 362 16.16 -17.54 2.06
N ASP A 363 16.91 -18.58 1.69
CA ASP A 363 18.35 -18.71 2.00
C ASP A 363 19.14 -17.47 1.54
N ARG A 364 18.89 -16.98 0.32
CA ARG A 364 19.56 -15.77 -0.20
C ARG A 364 19.29 -14.51 0.63
N LYS A 365 18.16 -14.44 1.32
CA LYS A 365 17.77 -13.29 2.14
C LYS A 365 18.20 -13.43 3.60
N SER A 366 18.43 -14.67 4.08
CA SER A 366 18.86 -14.94 5.45
C SER A 366 20.36 -14.75 5.67
N VAL A 367 21.16 -14.75 4.60
CA VAL A 367 22.64 -14.71 4.65
C VAL A 367 23.22 -13.29 4.46
N VAL A 368 22.37 -12.27 4.25
CA VAL A 368 22.83 -10.88 4.02
C VAL A 368 22.82 -10.08 5.30
#